data_7b6a08239dbc9f26109c11d1a2bff5d8
#
_entry.id   7b6a08239dbc9f26109c11d1a2bff5d8
#
_cell.length_a   1.000
_cell.length_b   1.000
_cell.length_c   1.000
_cell.angle_alpha   90.00
_cell.angle_beta   90.00
_cell.angle_gamma   90.00
#
_symmetry.space_group_name_H-M   'P 1'
#
loop_
_entity.id
_entity.type
_entity.pdbx_description
1 polymer ?
#
loop_
_entity_poly.entity_id
_entity_poly.type
_entity_poly.pdbx_seq_one_letter_code
_entity_poly.pdbx_strand_id
1 'polypeptide(L)'
;AMIGLGACDKTLPGLSLALARLNIPGFLIYGGTILPGEVNGKEATVRSVYEAIGAFKAGKITEEELKLIEDHACPTHGACGGQYTANTMAMAMEFLGLSPLGTASPPAVSFEQAEQGIGTRGDVVNPRKMEIGRRAGQLIMELLRKGIKPRDILTREAFENAIAGVAASGGSTNAVLHLLALAREVGVPLTIDDFDRISRRTPLICDLMPGGKYAAADLDKAGGTPLIAKRLIEGGYLRGDLLTASGRTFAEESAQAVETPGQDVVATIDKPHKDSGGLVILKGNIAPEGAVIKIFGYERLYHRGPARVFDSEHDALQAVYNTQIKDGDVVVIRYEGPKGGPGMQEMLAITAALIGQGLGGSVALVTDGRFSGATKGLMAGHVSPEAYVGGPIAALREGDMIVLDIENRRLDVELSDEEIARRLAEWTPPAPRYTSGVLAKYATLVSQAHEGAVTKPNL
;
A
#
# COMPACT_ATOMS: atom_id res chain seq x y z
N ALA A 1 -24.54 -14.33 8.90
CA ALA A 1 -23.34 -14.51 8.10
C ALA A 1 -23.17 -13.33 7.13
N MET A 2 -21.96 -13.06 6.71
CA MET A 2 -21.64 -11.92 5.83
C MET A 2 -20.58 -12.30 4.79
N ILE A 3 -20.82 -11.93 3.53
CA ILE A 3 -19.79 -11.90 2.48
C ILE A 3 -19.55 -10.45 2.12
N GLY A 4 -18.32 -9.98 2.27
CA GLY A 4 -17.90 -8.65 1.85
C GLY A 4 -17.30 -8.69 0.45
N LEU A 5 -17.86 -7.94 -0.51
CA LEU A 5 -17.28 -7.77 -1.84
C LEU A 5 -16.60 -6.40 -1.90
N GLY A 6 -15.27 -6.38 -2.02
CA GLY A 6 -14.48 -5.16 -2.12
C GLY A 6 -13.66 -5.14 -3.40
N ALA A 7 -13.46 -3.95 -3.97
CA ALA A 7 -12.72 -3.79 -5.21
C ALA A 7 -11.71 -2.62 -5.18
N CYS A 8 -11.58 -1.93 -4.05
CA CYS A 8 -10.69 -0.78 -3.94
C CYS A 8 -9.95 -0.74 -2.59
N ASP A 9 -8.93 0.07 -2.54
CA ASP A 9 -7.96 0.19 -1.47
C ASP A 9 -8.54 0.52 -0.08
N LYS A 10 -9.65 1.28 0.00
CA LYS A 10 -10.31 1.65 1.25
C LYS A 10 -11.46 0.71 1.62
N THR A 11 -12.10 0.10 0.62
CA THR A 11 -13.25 -0.80 0.87
C THR A 11 -12.81 -2.11 1.51
N LEU A 12 -11.67 -2.67 1.12
CA LEU A 12 -11.16 -3.91 1.70
C LEU A 12 -10.85 -3.79 3.19
N PRO A 13 -10.02 -2.83 3.66
CA PRO A 13 -9.80 -2.64 5.10
C PRO A 13 -11.08 -2.24 5.84
N GLY A 14 -11.95 -1.41 5.25
CA GLY A 14 -13.24 -1.06 5.85
C GLY A 14 -14.15 -2.26 6.08
N LEU A 15 -14.27 -3.15 5.09
CA LEU A 15 -15.03 -4.40 5.21
C LEU A 15 -14.40 -5.37 6.20
N SER A 16 -13.06 -5.46 6.25
CA SER A 16 -12.36 -6.31 7.22
C SER A 16 -12.59 -5.86 8.66
N LEU A 17 -12.57 -4.54 8.91
CA LEU A 17 -12.90 -3.95 10.21
C LEU A 17 -14.37 -4.23 10.59
N ALA A 18 -15.30 -4.06 9.64
CA ALA A 18 -16.70 -4.36 9.87
C ALA A 18 -16.92 -5.84 10.21
N LEU A 19 -16.27 -6.74 9.46
CA LEU A 19 -16.36 -8.18 9.68
C LEU A 19 -15.80 -8.59 11.05
N ALA A 20 -14.62 -8.05 11.41
CA ALA A 20 -13.99 -8.27 12.70
C ALA A 20 -14.83 -7.77 13.88
N ARG A 21 -15.48 -6.60 13.71
CA ARG A 21 -16.35 -5.99 14.72
C ARG A 21 -17.65 -6.75 14.90
N LEU A 22 -18.31 -7.15 13.83
CA LEU A 22 -19.53 -7.95 13.85
C LEU A 22 -19.28 -9.35 14.40
N ASN A 23 -18.10 -9.92 14.13
CA ASN A 23 -17.69 -11.26 14.55
C ASN A 23 -18.74 -12.35 14.32
N ILE A 24 -19.39 -12.30 13.16
CA ILE A 24 -20.30 -13.33 12.66
C ILE A 24 -19.61 -14.14 11.56
N PRO A 25 -20.00 -15.41 11.29
CA PRO A 25 -19.42 -16.16 10.18
C PRO A 25 -19.41 -15.36 8.90
N GLY A 26 -18.23 -15.21 8.30
CA GLY A 26 -18.09 -14.37 7.11
C GLY A 26 -16.65 -14.26 6.61
N PHE A 27 -16.52 -13.74 5.40
CA PHE A 27 -15.24 -13.55 4.72
C PHE A 27 -15.34 -12.48 3.64
N LEU A 28 -14.19 -12.17 3.02
CA LEU A 28 -14.10 -11.18 1.96
C LEU A 28 -13.85 -11.83 0.60
N ILE A 29 -14.29 -11.17 -0.46
CA ILE A 29 -13.98 -11.48 -1.86
C ILE A 29 -13.51 -10.19 -2.53
N TYR A 30 -12.49 -10.30 -3.36
CA TYR A 30 -11.99 -9.21 -4.16
C TYR A 30 -12.62 -9.18 -5.56
N GLY A 31 -13.02 -8.00 -6.02
CA GLY A 31 -13.63 -7.81 -7.35
C GLY A 31 -12.67 -8.08 -8.52
N GLY A 32 -11.37 -7.93 -8.30
CA GLY A 32 -10.33 -8.19 -9.29
C GLY A 32 -9.62 -6.94 -9.78
N THR A 33 -8.38 -7.13 -10.24
CA THR A 33 -7.57 -6.08 -10.85
C THR A 33 -8.05 -5.75 -12.25
N ILE A 34 -7.78 -4.52 -12.72
CA ILE A 34 -7.89 -4.13 -14.12
C ILE A 34 -6.77 -4.79 -14.93
N LEU A 35 -6.99 -5.07 -16.20
CA LEU A 35 -5.91 -5.41 -17.13
C LEU A 35 -5.07 -4.17 -17.44
N PRO A 36 -3.74 -4.30 -17.61
CA PRO A 36 -2.92 -3.19 -18.10
C PRO A 36 -3.32 -2.80 -19.50
N GLY A 37 -3.17 -1.52 -19.84
CA GLY A 37 -3.21 -1.05 -21.20
C GLY A 37 -1.85 -1.16 -21.86
N GLU A 38 -1.78 -0.77 -23.13
CA GLU A 38 -0.55 -0.74 -23.90
C GLU A 38 -0.40 0.59 -24.64
N VAL A 39 0.77 1.20 -24.53
CA VAL A 39 1.14 2.40 -25.29
C VAL A 39 2.54 2.21 -25.84
N ASN A 40 2.68 2.25 -27.18
CA ASN A 40 3.96 2.09 -27.89
C ASN A 40 4.71 0.79 -27.47
N GLY A 41 4.01 -0.33 -27.33
CA GLY A 41 4.57 -1.63 -26.95
C GLY A 41 5.00 -1.74 -25.48
N LYS A 42 4.56 -0.82 -24.65
CA LYS A 42 4.81 -0.85 -23.18
C LYS A 42 3.50 -0.88 -22.43
N GLU A 43 3.48 -1.69 -21.37
CA GLU A 43 2.33 -1.69 -20.47
C GLU A 43 2.12 -0.34 -19.81
N ALA A 44 0.87 0.08 -19.74
CA ALA A 44 0.43 1.32 -19.13
C ALA A 44 -0.65 1.05 -18.07
N THR A 45 -0.61 1.83 -16.99
CA THR A 45 -1.59 1.79 -15.90
C THR A 45 -1.96 3.22 -15.52
N VAL A 46 -2.89 3.40 -14.59
CA VAL A 46 -3.23 4.72 -14.06
C VAL A 46 -1.99 5.51 -13.59
N ARG A 47 -0.94 4.84 -13.10
CA ARG A 47 0.33 5.48 -12.74
C ARG A 47 0.99 6.16 -13.93
N SER A 48 0.97 5.52 -15.09
CA SER A 48 1.55 6.06 -16.33
C SER A 48 0.90 7.39 -16.73
N VAL A 49 -0.41 7.54 -16.50
CA VAL A 49 -1.13 8.80 -16.75
C VAL A 49 -0.61 9.92 -15.84
N TYR A 50 -0.49 9.67 -14.52
CA TYR A 50 0.00 10.68 -13.59
C TYR A 50 1.47 11.06 -13.85
N GLU A 51 2.31 10.10 -14.22
CA GLU A 51 3.70 10.37 -14.63
C GLU A 51 3.73 11.20 -15.92
N ALA A 52 2.86 10.91 -16.90
CA ALA A 52 2.74 11.65 -18.14
C ALA A 52 2.27 13.10 -17.91
N ILE A 53 1.34 13.35 -16.98
CA ILE A 53 0.94 14.70 -16.59
C ILE A 53 2.15 15.48 -16.07
N GLY A 54 2.99 14.87 -15.22
CA GLY A 54 4.22 15.47 -14.73
C GLY A 54 5.21 15.80 -15.85
N ALA A 55 5.39 14.87 -16.80
CA ALA A 55 6.25 15.05 -17.97
C ALA A 55 5.72 16.15 -18.92
N PHE A 56 4.41 16.20 -19.15
CA PHE A 56 3.76 17.24 -19.94
C PHE A 56 3.94 18.63 -19.32
N LYS A 57 3.73 18.77 -18.01
CA LYS A 57 3.98 20.04 -17.30
C LYS A 57 5.44 20.49 -17.34
N ALA A 58 6.36 19.56 -17.47
CA ALA A 58 7.79 19.84 -17.67
C ALA A 58 8.19 20.07 -19.15
N GLY A 59 7.24 20.03 -20.10
CA GLY A 59 7.49 20.18 -21.53
C GLY A 59 8.27 19.02 -22.17
N LYS A 60 8.24 17.83 -21.56
CA LYS A 60 8.96 16.65 -22.05
C LYS A 60 8.18 15.80 -23.03
N ILE A 61 6.87 15.90 -23.02
CA ILE A 61 5.96 15.23 -23.95
C ILE A 61 4.91 16.22 -24.46
N THR A 62 4.30 15.92 -25.60
CA THR A 62 3.24 16.73 -26.21
C THR A 62 1.86 16.41 -25.59
N GLU A 63 0.86 17.24 -25.90
CA GLU A 63 -0.53 16.99 -25.48
C GLU A 63 -1.10 15.73 -26.14
N GLU A 64 -0.73 15.46 -27.38
CA GLU A 64 -1.14 14.25 -28.12
C GLU A 64 -0.57 12.99 -27.48
N GLU A 65 0.69 13.02 -27.03
CA GLU A 65 1.31 11.89 -26.30
C GLU A 65 0.66 11.65 -24.96
N LEU A 66 0.36 12.72 -24.20
CA LEU A 66 -0.41 12.61 -22.95
C LEU A 66 -1.78 12.00 -23.22
N LYS A 67 -2.51 12.50 -24.22
CA LYS A 67 -3.83 12.01 -24.59
C LYS A 67 -3.80 10.53 -24.99
N LEU A 68 -2.77 10.10 -25.73
CA LEU A 68 -2.60 8.69 -26.10
C LEU A 68 -2.46 7.79 -24.85
N ILE A 69 -1.69 8.24 -23.85
CA ILE A 69 -1.52 7.49 -22.59
C ILE A 69 -2.84 7.43 -21.81
N GLU A 70 -3.56 8.55 -21.68
CA GLU A 70 -4.86 8.61 -21.00
C GLU A 70 -5.88 7.65 -21.62
N ASP A 71 -5.96 7.62 -22.94
CA ASP A 71 -6.96 6.83 -23.66
C ASP A 71 -6.69 5.30 -23.56
N HIS A 72 -5.45 4.88 -23.31
CA HIS A 72 -5.06 3.47 -23.38
C HIS A 72 -4.65 2.87 -22.04
N ALA A 73 -4.36 3.66 -21.00
CA ALA A 73 -3.82 3.15 -19.73
C ALA A 73 -4.79 2.27 -18.92
N CYS A 74 -6.10 2.43 -19.12
CA CYS A 74 -7.15 1.74 -18.35
C CYS A 74 -8.20 1.11 -19.28
N PRO A 75 -7.87 0.02 -20.01
CA PRO A 75 -8.71 -0.50 -21.10
C PRO A 75 -9.95 -1.26 -20.64
N THR A 76 -9.97 -1.77 -19.40
CA THR A 76 -11.08 -2.56 -18.86
C THR A 76 -11.56 -2.01 -17.52
N HIS A 77 -12.59 -2.60 -16.94
CA HIS A 77 -12.95 -2.32 -15.54
C HIS A 77 -12.12 -3.21 -14.60
N GLY A 78 -12.05 -2.82 -13.33
CA GLY A 78 -11.30 -3.48 -12.26
C GLY A 78 -10.67 -2.48 -11.31
N ALA A 79 -10.00 -2.98 -10.28
CA ALA A 79 -9.16 -2.16 -9.41
C ALA A 79 -7.79 -1.89 -10.05
N CYS A 80 -6.87 -1.24 -9.33
CA CYS A 80 -5.56 -0.83 -9.86
C CYS A 80 -4.77 -1.97 -10.54
N GLY A 81 -4.03 -1.65 -11.61
CA GLY A 81 -3.32 -2.64 -12.45
C GLY A 81 -1.96 -3.12 -11.92
N GLY A 82 -1.45 -2.59 -10.81
CA GLY A 82 -0.20 -3.05 -10.19
C GLY A 82 -0.40 -3.55 -8.76
N GLN A 83 0.70 -3.94 -8.07
CA GLN A 83 0.70 -4.30 -6.65
C GLN A 83 0.57 -3.02 -5.79
N TYR A 84 -0.42 -2.21 -6.14
CA TYR A 84 -0.83 -1.00 -5.42
C TYR A 84 -1.72 -1.38 -4.23
N THR A 85 -2.31 -0.41 -3.55
CA THR A 85 -2.98 -0.69 -2.27
C THR A 85 -4.15 -1.68 -2.40
N ALA A 86 -4.95 -1.61 -3.48
CA ALA A 86 -6.08 -2.53 -3.67
C ALA A 86 -5.64 -4.00 -3.77
N ASN A 87 -4.68 -4.31 -4.66
CA ASN A 87 -4.16 -5.67 -4.82
C ASN A 87 -3.34 -6.12 -3.61
N THR A 88 -2.58 -5.21 -2.98
CA THR A 88 -1.89 -5.49 -1.72
C THR A 88 -2.86 -5.90 -0.62
N MET A 89 -3.94 -5.16 -0.43
CA MET A 89 -4.92 -5.49 0.63
C MET A 89 -5.73 -6.72 0.29
N ALA A 90 -6.05 -6.98 -0.98
CA ALA A 90 -6.70 -8.22 -1.41
C ALA A 90 -5.83 -9.45 -1.06
N MET A 91 -4.54 -9.40 -1.39
CA MET A 91 -3.57 -10.43 -1.00
C MET A 91 -3.43 -10.51 0.53
N ALA A 92 -3.31 -9.39 1.24
CA ALA A 92 -3.21 -9.38 2.69
C ALA A 92 -4.42 -10.05 3.37
N MET A 93 -5.65 -9.87 2.82
CA MET A 93 -6.85 -10.54 3.35
C MET A 93 -6.78 -12.07 3.14
N GLU A 94 -6.22 -12.55 2.06
CA GLU A 94 -5.97 -13.97 1.84
C GLU A 94 -4.91 -14.51 2.81
N PHE A 95 -3.80 -13.81 3.00
CA PHE A 95 -2.73 -14.21 3.90
C PHE A 95 -3.10 -14.11 5.39
N LEU A 96 -4.07 -13.25 5.74
CA LEU A 96 -4.75 -13.27 7.04
C LEU A 96 -5.69 -14.47 7.19
N GLY A 97 -6.07 -15.13 6.10
CA GLY A 97 -7.10 -16.15 6.09
C GLY A 97 -8.55 -15.61 6.05
N LEU A 98 -8.77 -14.29 5.93
CA LEU A 98 -10.10 -13.69 5.82
C LEU A 98 -10.72 -13.78 4.43
N SER A 99 -9.96 -14.17 3.42
CA SER A 99 -10.42 -14.47 2.06
C SER A 99 -9.90 -15.86 1.68
N PRO A 100 -10.66 -16.68 0.97
CA PRO A 100 -10.15 -17.95 0.45
C PRO A 100 -8.98 -17.70 -0.50
N LEU A 101 -7.90 -18.44 -0.36
CA LEU A 101 -6.67 -18.26 -1.12
C LEU A 101 -6.89 -18.47 -2.62
N GLY A 102 -6.32 -17.59 -3.46
CA GLY A 102 -6.47 -17.62 -4.92
C GLY A 102 -7.69 -16.89 -5.46
N THR A 103 -8.50 -16.26 -4.61
CA THR A 103 -9.65 -15.46 -5.04
C THR A 103 -9.28 -14.03 -5.44
N ALA A 104 -8.14 -13.51 -4.97
CA ALA A 104 -7.65 -12.17 -5.25
C ALA A 104 -7.00 -12.04 -6.65
N SER A 105 -6.26 -13.05 -7.09
CA SER A 105 -5.43 -12.99 -8.29
C SER A 105 -6.21 -12.82 -9.60
N PRO A 106 -7.34 -13.52 -9.86
CA PRO A 106 -8.05 -13.39 -11.14
C PRO A 106 -8.48 -11.94 -11.40
N PRO A 107 -8.16 -11.38 -12.60
CA PRO A 107 -8.60 -10.03 -12.95
C PRO A 107 -10.12 -9.94 -13.10
N ALA A 108 -10.66 -8.72 -13.06
CA ALA A 108 -12.10 -8.47 -13.18
C ALA A 108 -12.65 -8.87 -14.56
N VAL A 109 -11.83 -8.70 -15.61
CA VAL A 109 -12.07 -9.15 -16.99
C VAL A 109 -10.97 -10.14 -17.35
N SER A 110 -11.28 -11.23 -18.03
CA SER A 110 -10.23 -12.15 -18.48
C SER A 110 -9.46 -11.58 -19.67
N PHE A 111 -8.24 -12.09 -19.92
CA PHE A 111 -7.45 -11.68 -21.08
C PHE A 111 -8.16 -12.02 -22.39
N GLU A 112 -8.78 -13.20 -22.47
CA GLU A 112 -9.53 -13.65 -23.65
C GLU A 112 -10.74 -12.74 -23.94
N GLN A 113 -11.42 -12.25 -22.90
CA GLN A 113 -12.51 -11.29 -23.06
C GLN A 113 -12.00 -9.95 -23.58
N ALA A 114 -10.87 -9.47 -23.06
CA ALA A 114 -10.27 -8.21 -23.50
C ALA A 114 -9.79 -8.29 -24.96
N GLU A 115 -9.18 -9.40 -25.39
CA GLU A 115 -8.76 -9.65 -26.78
C GLU A 115 -9.95 -9.61 -27.75
N GLN A 116 -11.14 -9.99 -27.27
CA GLN A 116 -12.39 -9.89 -28.04
C GLN A 116 -13.03 -8.50 -27.99
N GLY A 117 -12.38 -7.51 -27.38
CA GLY A 117 -12.94 -6.17 -27.19
C GLY A 117 -14.08 -6.10 -26.18
N ILE A 118 -14.21 -7.11 -25.32
CA ILE A 118 -15.25 -7.23 -24.30
C ILE A 118 -14.71 -6.69 -22.95
N GLY A 119 -15.58 -6.06 -22.14
CA GLY A 119 -15.21 -5.62 -20.80
C GLY A 119 -14.77 -4.15 -20.67
N THR A 120 -14.84 -3.38 -21.77
CA THR A 120 -14.56 -1.93 -21.75
C THR A 120 -15.67 -1.11 -21.09
N ARG A 121 -16.89 -1.66 -21.01
CA ARG A 121 -18.11 -0.96 -20.53
C ARG A 121 -18.65 -1.46 -19.19
N GLY A 122 -17.93 -2.36 -18.50
CA GLY A 122 -18.35 -2.89 -17.19
C GLY A 122 -19.52 -3.88 -17.22
N ASP A 123 -19.89 -4.38 -18.38
CA ASP A 123 -21.02 -5.29 -18.64
C ASP A 123 -20.64 -6.78 -18.60
N VAL A 124 -19.36 -7.09 -18.41
CA VAL A 124 -18.84 -8.46 -18.42
C VAL A 124 -17.95 -8.70 -17.21
N VAL A 125 -18.11 -9.86 -16.61
CA VAL A 125 -17.30 -10.34 -15.47
C VAL A 125 -16.51 -11.57 -15.92
N ASN A 126 -15.25 -11.64 -15.50
CA ASN A 126 -14.41 -12.83 -15.69
C ASN A 126 -15.14 -14.09 -15.21
N PRO A 127 -15.26 -15.14 -16.04
CA PRO A 127 -15.93 -16.39 -15.67
C PRO A 127 -15.39 -17.01 -14.38
N ARG A 128 -14.09 -16.88 -14.09
CA ARG A 128 -13.49 -17.35 -12.84
C ARG A 128 -14.00 -16.55 -11.64
N LYS A 129 -14.23 -15.24 -11.78
CA LYS A 129 -14.86 -14.42 -10.71
C LYS A 129 -16.31 -14.82 -10.45
N MET A 130 -17.06 -15.17 -11.48
CA MET A 130 -18.41 -15.69 -11.33
C MET A 130 -18.41 -17.02 -10.57
N GLU A 131 -17.50 -17.94 -10.89
CA GLU A 131 -17.36 -19.22 -10.16
C GLU A 131 -16.91 -19.00 -8.70
N ILE A 132 -15.99 -18.06 -8.44
CA ILE A 132 -15.63 -17.65 -7.08
C ILE A 132 -16.88 -17.17 -6.31
N GLY A 133 -17.70 -16.33 -6.92
CA GLY A 133 -18.94 -15.85 -6.32
C GLY A 133 -19.94 -16.97 -6.02
N ARG A 134 -20.09 -17.94 -6.94
CA ARG A 134 -20.95 -19.12 -6.73
C ARG A 134 -20.43 -19.98 -5.56
N ARG A 135 -19.13 -20.25 -5.51
CA ARG A 135 -18.50 -21.02 -4.41
C ARG A 135 -18.57 -20.28 -3.09
N ALA A 136 -18.48 -18.97 -3.11
CA ALA A 136 -18.64 -18.14 -1.92
C ALA A 136 -20.01 -18.33 -1.24
N GLY A 137 -21.10 -18.46 -2.04
CA GLY A 137 -22.41 -18.78 -1.52
C GLY A 137 -22.50 -20.15 -0.83
N GLN A 138 -21.74 -21.13 -1.28
CA GLN A 138 -21.65 -22.45 -0.61
C GLN A 138 -20.79 -22.35 0.66
N LEU A 139 -19.65 -21.72 0.57
CA LEU A 139 -18.69 -21.59 1.66
C LEU A 139 -19.26 -20.85 2.87
N ILE A 140 -20.04 -19.79 2.65
CA ILE A 140 -20.65 -19.05 3.78
C ILE A 140 -21.60 -19.94 4.60
N MET A 141 -22.29 -20.87 3.94
CA MET A 141 -23.17 -21.82 4.62
C MET A 141 -22.37 -22.87 5.41
N GLU A 142 -21.18 -23.24 4.93
CA GLU A 142 -20.28 -24.15 5.68
C GLU A 142 -19.70 -23.46 6.91
N LEU A 143 -19.23 -22.21 6.78
CA LEU A 143 -18.75 -21.41 7.91
C LEU A 143 -19.83 -21.22 8.97
N LEU A 144 -21.06 -20.96 8.54
CA LEU A 144 -22.20 -20.83 9.44
C LEU A 144 -22.45 -22.13 10.23
N ARG A 145 -22.41 -23.30 9.56
CA ARG A 145 -22.60 -24.62 10.22
C ARG A 145 -21.45 -24.95 11.17
N LYS A 146 -20.21 -24.61 10.81
CA LYS A 146 -19.02 -24.84 11.63
C LYS A 146 -18.85 -23.81 12.75
N GLY A 147 -19.57 -22.69 12.71
CA GLY A 147 -19.45 -21.60 13.67
C GLY A 147 -18.16 -20.81 13.59
N ILE A 148 -17.39 -20.89 12.47
CA ILE A 148 -16.11 -20.19 12.28
C ILE A 148 -16.38 -18.71 12.07
N LYS A 149 -15.70 -17.89 12.87
CA LYS A 149 -15.87 -16.42 12.89
C LYS A 149 -14.54 -15.73 12.59
N PRO A 150 -14.57 -14.45 12.17
CA PRO A 150 -13.34 -13.70 11.86
C PRO A 150 -12.30 -13.68 12.98
N ARG A 151 -12.71 -13.58 14.26
CA ARG A 151 -11.77 -13.56 15.38
C ARG A 151 -11.13 -14.91 15.69
N ASP A 152 -11.66 -16.02 15.18
CA ASP A 152 -11.05 -17.35 15.25
C ASP A 152 -9.86 -17.45 14.26
N ILE A 153 -9.86 -16.59 13.21
CA ILE A 153 -8.86 -16.54 12.15
C ILE A 153 -7.82 -15.44 12.42
N LEU A 154 -8.24 -14.29 12.92
CA LEU A 154 -7.42 -13.10 13.12
C LEU A 154 -6.51 -13.24 14.35
N THR A 155 -5.57 -14.18 14.31
CA THR A 155 -4.56 -14.39 15.34
C THR A 155 -3.31 -13.56 15.07
N ARG A 156 -2.43 -13.44 16.06
CA ARG A 156 -1.12 -12.77 15.91
C ARG A 156 -0.35 -13.35 14.72
N GLU A 157 -0.31 -14.67 14.61
CA GLU A 157 0.41 -15.38 13.55
C GLU A 157 -0.20 -15.13 12.17
N ALA A 158 -1.52 -14.96 12.08
CA ALA A 158 -2.18 -14.60 10.84
C ALA A 158 -1.77 -13.18 10.37
N PHE A 159 -1.63 -12.23 11.30
CA PHE A 159 -1.07 -10.91 10.96
C PHE A 159 0.38 -11.01 10.51
N GLU A 160 1.21 -11.86 11.12
CA GLU A 160 2.60 -12.08 10.68
C GLU A 160 2.65 -12.68 9.27
N ASN A 161 1.76 -13.62 8.93
CA ASN A 161 1.61 -14.13 7.57
C ASN A 161 1.25 -13.02 6.57
N ALA A 162 0.29 -12.16 6.92
CA ALA A 162 -0.11 -11.05 6.05
C ALA A 162 1.04 -10.06 5.81
N ILE A 163 1.79 -9.71 6.85
CA ILE A 163 2.96 -8.83 6.75
C ILE A 163 4.03 -9.46 5.85
N ALA A 164 4.32 -10.77 6.02
CA ALA A 164 5.28 -11.47 5.18
C ALA A 164 4.83 -11.51 3.70
N GLY A 165 3.55 -11.76 3.42
CA GLY A 165 3.01 -11.71 2.06
C GLY A 165 3.14 -10.33 1.41
N VAL A 166 2.83 -9.27 2.16
CA VAL A 166 3.01 -7.89 1.69
C VAL A 166 4.49 -7.58 1.42
N ALA A 167 5.39 -7.99 2.31
CA ALA A 167 6.83 -7.79 2.17
C ALA A 167 7.40 -8.53 0.96
N ALA A 168 7.00 -9.79 0.75
CA ALA A 168 7.44 -10.64 -0.34
C ALA A 168 6.94 -10.20 -1.72
N SER A 169 5.83 -9.48 -1.77
CA SER A 169 5.23 -8.99 -3.02
C SER A 169 5.61 -7.54 -3.38
N GLY A 170 6.39 -6.85 -2.56
CA GLY A 170 6.67 -5.42 -2.75
C GLY A 170 5.41 -4.56 -2.62
N GLY A 171 4.49 -4.95 -1.73
CA GLY A 171 3.20 -4.33 -1.56
C GLY A 171 3.23 -2.89 -1.05
N SER A 172 2.07 -2.28 -0.97
CA SER A 172 1.86 -0.89 -0.57
C SER A 172 2.18 -0.63 0.90
N THR A 173 2.78 0.51 1.20
CA THR A 173 2.98 1.03 2.56
C THR A 173 1.67 1.19 3.34
N ASN A 174 0.54 1.40 2.65
CA ASN A 174 -0.77 1.50 3.28
C ASN A 174 -1.18 0.22 4.04
N ALA A 175 -0.61 -0.94 3.68
CA ALA A 175 -0.85 -2.19 4.41
C ALA A 175 -0.42 -2.10 5.88
N VAL A 176 0.63 -1.33 6.18
CA VAL A 176 1.08 -1.09 7.57
C VAL A 176 -0.05 -0.43 8.37
N LEU A 177 -0.60 0.68 7.85
CA LEU A 177 -1.69 1.39 8.48
C LEU A 177 -2.93 0.50 8.69
N HIS A 178 -3.33 -0.23 7.64
CA HIS A 178 -4.56 -1.02 7.64
C HIS A 178 -4.47 -2.28 8.51
N LEU A 179 -3.32 -2.95 8.52
CA LEU A 179 -3.12 -4.13 9.38
C LEU A 179 -3.00 -3.74 10.85
N LEU A 180 -2.36 -2.60 11.18
CA LEU A 180 -2.36 -2.05 12.54
C LEU A 180 -3.79 -1.70 13.00
N ALA A 181 -4.59 -1.08 12.14
CA ALA A 181 -5.98 -0.76 12.44
C ALA A 181 -6.81 -2.02 12.74
N LEU A 182 -6.67 -3.05 11.90
CA LEU A 182 -7.41 -4.30 12.06
C LEU A 182 -6.95 -5.07 13.30
N ALA A 183 -5.63 -5.16 13.55
CA ALA A 183 -5.08 -5.81 14.74
C ALA A 183 -5.61 -5.15 16.02
N ARG A 184 -5.66 -3.81 16.03
CA ARG A 184 -6.22 -3.06 17.15
C ARG A 184 -7.71 -3.32 17.37
N GLU A 185 -8.50 -3.41 16.29
CA GLU A 185 -9.93 -3.71 16.36
C GLU A 185 -10.22 -5.07 17.03
N VAL A 186 -9.35 -6.05 16.80
CA VAL A 186 -9.50 -7.41 17.37
C VAL A 186 -8.70 -7.63 18.65
N GLY A 187 -7.94 -6.62 19.11
CA GLY A 187 -7.15 -6.69 20.35
C GLY A 187 -5.86 -7.50 20.21
N VAL A 188 -5.35 -7.70 18.99
CA VAL A 188 -4.05 -8.36 18.75
C VAL A 188 -2.93 -7.33 18.91
N PRO A 189 -1.93 -7.58 19.77
CA PRO A 189 -0.80 -6.68 19.96
C PRO A 189 0.12 -6.70 18.74
N LEU A 190 0.00 -5.69 17.90
CA LEU A 190 0.83 -5.47 16.71
C LEU A 190 1.40 -4.06 16.76
N THR A 191 2.69 -3.91 16.45
CA THR A 191 3.40 -2.64 16.42
C THR A 191 4.02 -2.39 15.04
N ILE A 192 4.39 -1.16 14.77
CA ILE A 192 5.07 -0.81 13.52
C ILE A 192 6.42 -1.55 13.38
N ASP A 193 7.11 -1.85 14.49
CA ASP A 193 8.39 -2.55 14.51
C ASP A 193 8.27 -4.02 14.05
N ASP A 194 7.09 -4.63 14.18
CA ASP A 194 6.84 -5.97 13.67
C ASP A 194 6.96 -6.03 12.14
N PHE A 195 6.56 -4.97 11.46
CA PHE A 195 6.66 -4.88 10.00
C PHE A 195 8.13 -4.89 9.54
N ASP A 196 9.02 -4.14 10.20
CA ASP A 196 10.44 -4.15 9.86
C ASP A 196 11.07 -5.52 10.19
N ARG A 197 10.78 -6.08 11.36
CA ARG A 197 11.29 -7.38 11.80
C ARG A 197 10.92 -8.50 10.82
N ILE A 198 9.65 -8.54 10.37
CA ILE A 198 9.16 -9.57 9.47
C ILE A 198 9.68 -9.32 8.06
N SER A 199 9.65 -8.07 7.58
CA SER A 199 10.16 -7.71 6.26
C SER A 199 11.65 -8.02 6.09
N ARG A 200 12.48 -7.79 7.11
CA ARG A 200 13.92 -8.11 7.07
C ARG A 200 14.20 -9.58 6.78
N ARG A 201 13.41 -10.49 7.33
CA ARG A 201 13.60 -11.94 7.18
C ARG A 201 12.91 -12.53 5.96
N THR A 202 11.96 -11.83 5.36
CA THR A 202 11.12 -12.35 4.27
C THR A 202 11.69 -11.90 2.94
N PRO A 203 12.09 -12.80 2.03
CA PRO A 203 12.63 -12.42 0.75
C PRO A 203 11.54 -11.80 -0.14
N LEU A 204 11.94 -10.85 -0.98
CA LEU A 204 11.09 -10.29 -2.02
C LEU A 204 11.17 -11.19 -3.24
N ILE A 205 10.05 -11.85 -3.56
CA ILE A 205 9.98 -12.85 -4.63
C ILE A 205 9.09 -12.46 -5.81
N CYS A 206 8.34 -11.36 -5.72
CA CYS A 206 7.46 -10.92 -6.81
C CYS A 206 8.03 -9.71 -7.56
N ASP A 207 8.03 -9.78 -8.89
CA ASP A 207 8.50 -8.70 -9.78
C ASP A 207 7.31 -7.83 -10.26
N LEU A 208 6.51 -7.32 -9.33
CA LEU A 208 5.28 -6.60 -9.60
C LEU A 208 5.45 -5.07 -9.58
N MET A 209 4.76 -4.36 -10.48
CA MET A 209 4.67 -2.90 -10.45
C MET A 209 4.16 -2.40 -9.09
N PRO A 210 4.65 -1.27 -8.58
CA PRO A 210 5.45 -0.22 -9.24
C PRO A 210 6.95 -0.43 -9.16
N GLY A 211 7.45 -1.33 -8.34
CA GLY A 211 8.88 -1.61 -8.18
C GLY A 211 9.43 -2.51 -9.27
N GLY A 212 8.67 -3.53 -9.62
CA GLY A 212 8.96 -4.48 -10.69
C GLY A 212 8.33 -4.11 -12.03
N LYS A 213 8.36 -5.07 -12.96
CA LYS A 213 7.97 -4.88 -14.35
C LYS A 213 6.56 -5.39 -14.70
N TYR A 214 6.02 -6.37 -13.94
CA TYR A 214 4.75 -7.02 -14.28
C TYR A 214 3.55 -6.34 -13.65
N ALA A 215 2.43 -6.33 -14.36
CA ALA A 215 1.13 -5.93 -13.83
C ALA A 215 0.58 -6.96 -12.82
N ALA A 216 -0.38 -6.55 -12.01
CA ALA A 216 -1.01 -7.45 -11.03
C ALA A 216 -1.78 -8.61 -11.70
N ALA A 217 -2.30 -8.40 -12.91
CA ALA A 217 -2.97 -9.45 -13.70
C ALA A 217 -2.01 -10.57 -14.13
N ASP A 218 -0.71 -10.28 -14.32
CA ASP A 218 0.28 -11.28 -14.70
C ASP A 218 0.59 -12.26 -13.58
N LEU A 219 0.39 -11.85 -12.33
CA LEU A 219 0.48 -12.75 -11.19
C LEU A 219 -0.53 -13.91 -11.32
N ASP A 220 -1.73 -13.65 -11.82
CA ASP A 220 -2.73 -14.69 -12.05
C ASP A 220 -2.26 -15.71 -13.09
N LYS A 221 -1.64 -15.24 -14.18
CA LYS A 221 -1.04 -16.12 -15.20
C LYS A 221 0.10 -16.97 -14.64
N ALA A 222 0.88 -16.44 -13.71
CA ALA A 222 2.04 -17.14 -13.12
C ALA A 222 1.64 -18.28 -12.16
N GLY A 223 0.44 -18.23 -11.58
CA GLY A 223 -0.05 -19.19 -10.59
C GLY A 223 -0.72 -18.53 -9.37
N GLY A 224 -0.79 -17.20 -9.37
CA GLY A 224 -1.55 -16.42 -8.41
C GLY A 224 -0.95 -16.34 -7.01
N THR A 225 -1.72 -15.81 -6.09
CA THR A 225 -1.38 -15.74 -4.65
C THR A 225 -1.11 -17.11 -4.02
N PRO A 226 -1.75 -18.23 -4.46
CA PRO A 226 -1.40 -19.57 -3.97
C PRO A 226 0.06 -19.96 -4.21
N LEU A 227 0.64 -19.55 -5.35
CA LEU A 227 2.05 -19.82 -5.65
C LEU A 227 2.98 -19.07 -4.69
N ILE A 228 2.69 -17.79 -4.40
CA ILE A 228 3.45 -17.01 -3.42
C ILE A 228 3.37 -17.68 -2.04
N ALA A 229 2.15 -18.04 -1.60
CA ALA A 229 1.91 -18.69 -0.31
C ALA A 229 2.69 -20.01 -0.19
N LYS A 230 2.62 -20.88 -1.21
CA LYS A 230 3.33 -22.15 -1.25
C LYS A 230 4.84 -21.96 -1.09
N ARG A 231 5.45 -21.07 -1.87
CA ARG A 231 6.89 -20.78 -1.80
C ARG A 231 7.32 -20.24 -0.44
N LEU A 232 6.54 -19.33 0.13
CA LEU A 232 6.85 -18.75 1.44
C LEU A 232 6.67 -19.78 2.59
N ILE A 233 5.72 -20.72 2.49
CA ILE A 233 5.58 -21.82 3.44
C ILE A 233 6.76 -22.78 3.32
N GLU A 234 7.11 -23.21 2.11
CA GLU A 234 8.25 -24.09 1.82
C GLU A 234 9.58 -23.48 2.31
N GLY A 235 9.72 -22.16 2.23
CA GLY A 235 10.87 -21.42 2.75
C GLY A 235 10.84 -21.16 4.28
N GLY A 236 9.76 -21.53 4.98
CA GLY A 236 9.62 -21.31 6.43
C GLY A 236 9.29 -19.86 6.83
N TYR A 237 8.82 -19.06 5.89
CA TYR A 237 8.47 -17.64 6.11
C TYR A 237 7.02 -17.44 6.55
N LEU A 238 6.13 -18.43 6.31
CA LEU A 238 4.73 -18.42 6.70
C LEU A 238 4.36 -19.62 7.56
N ARG A 239 3.38 -19.42 8.44
CA ARG A 239 2.71 -20.48 9.20
C ARG A 239 1.63 -21.09 8.31
N GLY A 240 1.81 -22.38 7.95
CA GLY A 240 0.86 -23.10 7.12
C GLY A 240 -0.31 -23.75 7.89
N ASP A 241 -0.17 -23.91 9.19
CA ASP A 241 -1.14 -24.57 10.08
C ASP A 241 -2.33 -23.69 10.50
N LEU A 242 -2.36 -22.41 10.10
CA LEU A 242 -3.39 -21.46 10.49
C LEU A 242 -4.73 -21.72 9.77
N LEU A 243 -5.82 -21.57 10.52
CA LEU A 243 -7.19 -21.68 10.02
C LEU A 243 -7.50 -20.50 9.08
N THR A 244 -8.19 -20.80 7.99
CA THR A 244 -8.68 -19.79 7.03
C THR A 244 -10.22 -19.80 6.94
N ALA A 245 -10.76 -18.80 6.25
CA ALA A 245 -12.19 -18.69 5.94
C ALA A 245 -12.70 -19.81 5.01
N SER A 246 -11.83 -20.65 4.45
CA SER A 246 -12.25 -21.86 3.74
C SER A 246 -12.60 -23.01 4.70
N GLY A 247 -12.29 -22.85 5.98
CA GLY A 247 -12.41 -23.90 7.00
C GLY A 247 -11.35 -25.00 6.88
N ARG A 248 -10.25 -24.70 6.14
CA ARG A 248 -9.02 -25.51 5.98
C ARG A 248 -7.84 -24.73 6.50
N THR A 249 -6.68 -25.36 6.56
CA THR A 249 -5.43 -24.68 6.87
C THR A 249 -4.87 -23.95 5.65
N PHE A 250 -4.02 -22.98 5.90
CA PHE A 250 -3.38 -22.19 4.85
C PHE A 250 -2.48 -23.08 3.96
N ALA A 251 -1.81 -24.08 4.53
CA ALA A 251 -1.02 -25.05 3.78
C ALA A 251 -1.87 -25.92 2.86
N GLU A 252 -3.05 -26.40 3.31
CA GLU A 252 -3.97 -27.18 2.49
C GLU A 252 -4.52 -26.40 1.30
N GLU A 253 -4.72 -25.08 1.44
CA GLU A 253 -5.13 -24.23 0.33
C GLU A 253 -3.96 -23.99 -0.65
N SER A 254 -2.77 -23.65 -0.14
CA SER A 254 -1.59 -23.35 -0.95
C SER A 254 -1.03 -24.57 -1.70
N ALA A 255 -1.25 -25.78 -1.18
CA ALA A 255 -0.84 -27.02 -1.84
C ALA A 255 -1.47 -27.21 -3.25
N GLN A 256 -2.59 -26.54 -3.52
CA GLN A 256 -3.28 -26.58 -4.80
C GLN A 256 -2.70 -25.59 -5.83
N ALA A 257 -1.67 -24.84 -5.48
CA ALA A 257 -1.02 -23.90 -6.38
C ALA A 257 -0.43 -24.63 -7.61
N VAL A 258 -0.78 -24.13 -8.79
CA VAL A 258 -0.24 -24.61 -10.06
C VAL A 258 0.61 -23.49 -10.66
N GLU A 259 1.89 -23.74 -10.76
CA GLU A 259 2.82 -22.81 -11.41
C GLU A 259 2.79 -22.96 -12.93
N THR A 260 2.70 -21.84 -13.63
CA THR A 260 2.81 -21.84 -15.09
C THR A 260 4.28 -22.02 -15.49
N PRO A 261 4.60 -23.04 -16.32
CA PRO A 261 5.97 -23.28 -16.75
C PRO A 261 6.58 -22.06 -17.47
N GLY A 262 7.80 -21.68 -17.05
CA GLY A 262 8.54 -20.58 -17.66
C GLY A 262 8.11 -19.18 -17.21
N GLN A 263 7.23 -19.07 -16.22
CA GLN A 263 6.89 -17.76 -15.61
C GLN A 263 8.10 -17.18 -14.86
N ASP A 264 8.21 -15.86 -14.80
CA ASP A 264 9.26 -15.11 -14.12
C ASP A 264 8.69 -13.96 -13.25
N VAL A 265 7.37 -13.94 -13.04
CA VAL A 265 6.66 -12.97 -12.16
C VAL A 265 6.95 -13.25 -10.69
N VAL A 266 7.00 -14.55 -10.31
CA VAL A 266 7.26 -14.99 -8.94
C VAL A 266 8.56 -15.81 -8.94
N ALA A 267 9.61 -15.26 -8.34
CA ALA A 267 10.92 -15.90 -8.22
C ALA A 267 10.90 -17.04 -7.21
N THR A 268 11.82 -18.00 -7.33
CA THR A 268 12.01 -19.05 -6.32
C THR A 268 12.65 -18.52 -5.04
N ILE A 269 12.50 -19.23 -3.93
CA ILE A 269 13.05 -18.80 -2.63
C ILE A 269 14.59 -18.79 -2.62
N ASP A 270 15.22 -19.67 -3.37
CA ASP A 270 16.68 -19.75 -3.50
C ASP A 270 17.26 -18.66 -4.42
N LYS A 271 16.43 -17.97 -5.20
CA LYS A 271 16.83 -16.88 -6.10
C LYS A 271 15.83 -15.71 -6.04
N PRO A 272 15.65 -15.08 -4.89
CA PRO A 272 14.72 -13.96 -4.75
C PRO A 272 15.24 -12.71 -5.48
N HIS A 273 14.37 -11.75 -5.75
CA HIS A 273 14.78 -10.43 -6.25
C HIS A 273 15.57 -9.63 -5.22
N LYS A 274 15.27 -9.84 -3.92
CA LYS A 274 16.02 -9.33 -2.77
C LYS A 274 15.90 -10.31 -1.61
N ASP A 275 16.96 -10.39 -0.79
CA ASP A 275 16.98 -11.26 0.41
C ASP A 275 16.07 -10.73 1.53
N SER A 276 15.62 -9.47 1.43
CA SER A 276 14.69 -8.84 2.36
C SER A 276 13.49 -8.26 1.63
N GLY A 277 12.38 -8.13 2.33
CA GLY A 277 11.14 -7.60 1.78
C GLY A 277 11.19 -6.12 1.39
N GLY A 278 10.16 -5.68 0.69
CA GLY A 278 10.07 -4.33 0.13
C GLY A 278 9.71 -3.23 1.11
N LEU A 279 9.35 -3.54 2.37
CA LEU A 279 8.95 -2.57 3.38
C LEU A 279 10.07 -2.33 4.40
N VAL A 280 10.29 -1.06 4.77
CA VAL A 280 11.23 -0.66 5.81
C VAL A 280 10.57 0.36 6.74
N ILE A 281 10.81 0.22 8.03
CA ILE A 281 10.45 1.22 9.04
C ILE A 281 11.69 2.04 9.36
N LEU A 282 11.55 3.36 9.29
CA LEU A 282 12.57 4.32 9.65
C LEU A 282 12.22 4.97 10.99
N LYS A 283 13.22 5.19 11.83
CA LYS A 283 13.10 5.96 13.07
C LYS A 283 14.22 7.00 13.16
N GLY A 284 13.99 8.06 13.91
CA GLY A 284 14.96 9.13 14.09
C GLY A 284 14.35 10.34 14.75
N ASN A 285 15.10 11.43 14.80
CA ASN A 285 14.61 12.63 15.48
C ASN A 285 13.46 13.34 14.78
N ILE A 286 13.16 13.00 13.49
CA ILE A 286 11.94 13.45 12.80
C ILE A 286 10.78 12.48 13.06
N ALA A 287 11.05 11.18 13.18
CA ALA A 287 10.06 10.13 13.27
C ALA A 287 10.34 9.19 14.45
N PRO A 288 10.24 9.65 15.71
CA PRO A 288 10.55 8.82 16.87
C PRO A 288 9.64 7.60 17.01
N GLU A 289 8.38 7.70 16.60
CA GLU A 289 7.41 6.59 16.60
C GLU A 289 7.41 5.79 15.28
N GLY A 290 8.14 6.29 14.27
CA GLY A 290 8.38 5.60 13.01
C GLY A 290 7.81 6.31 11.78
N ALA A 291 8.34 5.89 10.64
CA ALA A 291 7.88 6.21 9.30
C ALA A 291 8.01 4.97 8.42
N VAL A 292 7.26 4.90 7.33
CA VAL A 292 7.23 3.73 6.43
C VAL A 292 7.76 4.12 5.06
N ILE A 293 8.65 3.31 4.51
CA ILE A 293 9.14 3.46 3.13
C ILE A 293 9.09 2.11 2.40
N LYS A 294 8.86 2.18 1.08
CA LYS A 294 8.97 1.04 0.18
C LYS A 294 10.25 1.17 -0.65
N ILE A 295 11.06 0.11 -0.66
CA ILE A 295 12.40 0.12 -1.26
C ILE A 295 12.55 -0.80 -2.49
N PHE A 296 11.45 -1.38 -3.01
CA PHE A 296 11.51 -2.24 -4.19
C PHE A 296 11.61 -1.41 -5.49
N GLY A 297 12.49 -1.86 -6.40
CA GLY A 297 12.76 -1.18 -7.66
C GLY A 297 13.53 0.13 -7.51
N TYR A 298 14.30 0.26 -6.42
CA TYR A 298 15.09 1.44 -6.12
C TYR A 298 16.44 1.04 -5.51
N GLU A 299 17.53 1.52 -6.10
CA GLU A 299 18.89 1.14 -5.67
C GLU A 299 19.49 2.10 -4.64
N ARG A 300 18.99 3.34 -4.61
CA ARG A 300 19.51 4.36 -3.72
C ARG A 300 18.96 4.18 -2.31
N LEU A 301 19.82 3.81 -1.37
CA LEU A 301 19.46 3.53 0.03
C LEU A 301 19.86 4.66 1.00
N TYR A 302 20.45 5.74 0.49
CA TYR A 302 20.84 6.89 1.27
C TYR A 302 20.53 8.19 0.53
N HIS A 303 19.99 9.17 1.23
CA HIS A 303 19.80 10.53 0.75
C HIS A 303 20.05 11.55 1.84
N ARG A 304 20.80 12.60 1.52
CA ARG A 304 20.99 13.78 2.35
C ARG A 304 20.74 15.01 1.50
N GLY A 305 19.80 15.87 1.92
CA GLY A 305 19.45 17.05 1.14
C GLY A 305 18.70 18.11 1.93
N PRO A 306 18.63 19.35 1.38
CA PRO A 306 17.91 20.44 2.01
C PRO A 306 16.39 20.22 1.92
N ALA A 307 15.71 20.54 3.00
CA ALA A 307 14.24 20.49 3.07
C ALA A 307 13.59 21.56 2.20
N ARG A 308 12.60 21.18 1.43
CA ARG A 308 11.62 22.05 0.79
C ARG A 308 10.29 21.81 1.48
N VAL A 309 9.85 22.73 2.34
CA VAL A 309 8.78 22.52 3.30
C VAL A 309 7.45 23.08 2.80
N PHE A 310 6.41 22.23 2.79
CA PHE A 310 5.05 22.56 2.38
C PHE A 310 4.04 22.08 3.41
N ASP A 311 2.98 22.86 3.61
CA ASP A 311 1.93 22.56 4.57
C ASP A 311 0.69 21.90 3.94
N SER A 312 0.79 21.53 2.65
CA SER A 312 -0.21 20.73 1.93
C SER A 312 0.41 20.01 0.73
N GLU A 313 -0.22 18.88 0.29
CA GLU A 313 0.13 18.24 -0.98
C GLU A 313 -0.06 19.21 -2.15
N HIS A 314 -1.12 20.01 -2.12
CA HIS A 314 -1.42 20.95 -3.21
C HIS A 314 -0.27 21.92 -3.46
N ASP A 315 0.25 22.56 -2.41
CA ASP A 315 1.34 23.55 -2.55
C ASP A 315 2.63 22.89 -3.03
N ALA A 316 2.94 21.69 -2.49
CA ALA A 316 4.08 20.91 -2.95
C ALA A 316 3.96 20.52 -4.44
N LEU A 317 2.77 20.08 -4.87
CA LEU A 317 2.50 19.75 -6.28
C LEU A 317 2.65 20.95 -7.20
N GLN A 318 2.16 22.12 -6.77
CA GLN A 318 2.35 23.37 -7.54
C GLN A 318 3.84 23.74 -7.65
N ALA A 319 4.63 23.56 -6.58
CA ALA A 319 6.07 23.78 -6.62
C ALA A 319 6.77 22.83 -7.62
N VAL A 320 6.34 21.56 -7.70
CA VAL A 320 6.84 20.62 -8.72
C VAL A 320 6.45 21.09 -10.12
N TYR A 321 5.18 21.41 -10.36
CA TYR A 321 4.73 21.86 -11.69
C TYR A 321 5.43 23.13 -12.16
N ASN A 322 5.78 24.02 -11.25
CA ASN A 322 6.52 25.25 -11.52
C ASN A 322 8.07 25.04 -11.54
N THR A 323 8.55 23.79 -11.56
CA THR A 323 9.98 23.44 -11.61
C THR A 323 10.82 24.07 -10.50
N GLN A 324 10.23 24.24 -9.31
CA GLN A 324 10.90 24.84 -8.15
C GLN A 324 11.67 23.79 -7.31
N ILE A 325 11.39 22.49 -7.51
CA ILE A 325 12.11 21.40 -6.86
C ILE A 325 13.32 21.03 -7.70
N LYS A 326 14.46 20.83 -7.05
CA LYS A 326 15.76 20.59 -7.69
C LYS A 326 16.34 19.24 -7.29
N ASP A 327 17.29 18.76 -8.08
CA ASP A 327 18.09 17.60 -7.72
C ASP A 327 18.71 17.75 -6.33
N GLY A 328 18.59 16.73 -5.51
CA GLY A 328 19.09 16.69 -4.14
C GLY A 328 18.12 17.18 -3.07
N ASP A 329 17.03 17.85 -3.44
CA ASP A 329 16.04 18.33 -2.47
C ASP A 329 15.36 17.18 -1.70
N VAL A 330 14.90 17.46 -0.47
CA VAL A 330 13.97 16.64 0.29
C VAL A 330 12.65 17.42 0.42
N VAL A 331 11.62 16.99 -0.31
CA VAL A 331 10.29 17.57 -0.20
C VAL A 331 9.65 17.12 1.11
N VAL A 332 9.26 18.05 1.96
CA VAL A 332 8.57 17.80 3.24
C VAL A 332 7.15 18.29 3.13
N ILE A 333 6.17 17.39 3.32
CA ILE A 333 4.74 17.74 3.32
C ILE A 333 4.18 17.46 4.72
N ARG A 334 3.65 18.49 5.36
CA ARG A 334 3.13 18.45 6.72
C ARG A 334 1.60 18.58 6.74
N TYR A 335 1.00 18.22 7.87
CA TYR A 335 -0.43 18.36 8.15
C TYR A 335 -1.34 17.52 7.22
N GLU A 336 -0.80 16.43 6.66
CA GLU A 336 -1.54 15.43 5.89
C GLU A 336 -1.74 14.12 6.69
N GLY A 337 -1.33 14.11 7.96
CA GLY A 337 -1.52 13.00 8.89
C GLY A 337 -2.98 12.83 9.35
N PRO A 338 -3.26 11.85 10.25
CA PRO A 338 -4.62 11.48 10.66
C PRO A 338 -5.48 12.64 11.17
N LYS A 339 -4.91 13.57 11.91
CA LYS A 339 -5.61 14.74 12.47
C LYS A 339 -5.50 15.97 11.59
N GLY A 340 -4.31 16.25 11.06
CA GLY A 340 -4.05 17.42 10.21
C GLY A 340 -4.76 17.32 8.86
N GLY A 341 -4.72 16.16 8.23
CA GLY A 341 -5.43 15.81 7.00
C GLY A 341 -6.45 14.69 7.23
N PRO A 342 -7.61 14.95 7.89
CA PRO A 342 -8.54 13.92 8.31
C PRO A 342 -8.94 12.96 7.20
N GLY A 343 -8.64 11.66 7.40
CA GLY A 343 -8.79 10.60 6.41
C GLY A 343 -7.50 10.25 5.69
N MET A 344 -6.40 11.01 5.87
CA MET A 344 -5.09 10.78 5.25
C MET A 344 -5.21 10.47 3.74
N GLN A 345 -5.57 11.46 2.94
CA GLN A 345 -5.68 11.30 1.49
C GLN A 345 -4.39 10.71 0.91
N GLU A 346 -4.50 9.72 0.04
CA GLU A 346 -3.33 9.14 -0.64
C GLU A 346 -2.73 10.13 -1.64
N MET A 347 -1.46 10.44 -1.48
CA MET A 347 -0.71 11.30 -2.40
C MET A 347 -0.15 10.45 -3.56
N LEU A 348 -0.66 10.68 -4.76
CA LEU A 348 -0.15 10.10 -6.00
C LEU A 348 0.36 11.17 -6.95
N ALA A 349 -0.35 12.29 -7.06
CA ALA A 349 -0.04 13.33 -8.04
C ALA A 349 1.37 13.90 -7.86
N ILE A 350 1.76 14.25 -6.64
CA ILE A 350 3.10 14.78 -6.35
C ILE A 350 4.20 13.77 -6.64
N THR A 351 4.02 12.50 -6.22
CA THR A 351 5.03 11.46 -6.39
C THR A 351 5.25 11.10 -7.85
N ALA A 352 4.16 11.01 -8.62
CA ALA A 352 4.20 10.74 -10.05
C ALA A 352 4.73 11.94 -10.85
N ALA A 353 4.39 13.18 -10.46
CA ALA A 353 4.92 14.38 -11.09
C ALA A 353 6.45 14.47 -10.97
N LEU A 354 7.02 14.16 -9.80
CA LEU A 354 8.47 14.09 -9.60
C LEU A 354 9.12 13.06 -10.54
N ILE A 355 8.52 11.88 -10.69
CA ILE A 355 9.00 10.86 -11.64
C ILE A 355 8.91 11.38 -13.09
N GLY A 356 7.76 11.93 -13.48
CA GLY A 356 7.54 12.48 -14.83
C GLY A 356 8.52 13.59 -15.19
N GLN A 357 8.88 14.41 -14.20
CA GLN A 357 9.92 15.44 -14.36
C GLN A 357 11.35 14.88 -14.36
N GLY A 358 11.55 13.57 -14.14
CA GLY A 358 12.86 12.93 -14.08
C GLY A 358 13.59 13.12 -12.76
N LEU A 359 12.91 13.63 -11.73
CA LEU A 359 13.47 13.88 -10.39
C LEU A 359 13.37 12.66 -9.45
N GLY A 360 12.69 11.59 -9.86
CA GLY A 360 12.45 10.42 -9.02
C GLY A 360 13.73 9.71 -8.51
N GLY A 361 14.86 9.88 -9.19
CA GLY A 361 16.16 9.33 -8.78
C GLY A 361 16.98 10.24 -7.87
N SER A 362 16.67 11.53 -7.79
CA SER A 362 17.51 12.54 -7.15
C SER A 362 16.85 13.30 -6.00
N VAL A 363 15.51 13.25 -5.90
CA VAL A 363 14.72 13.89 -4.84
C VAL A 363 14.20 12.83 -3.88
N ALA A 364 14.09 13.15 -2.60
CA ALA A 364 13.37 12.37 -1.61
C ALA A 364 12.11 13.13 -1.15
N LEU A 365 11.13 12.42 -0.57
CA LEU A 365 9.93 13.02 -0.01
C LEU A 365 9.63 12.43 1.37
N VAL A 366 9.25 13.29 2.32
CA VAL A 366 8.91 12.94 3.70
C VAL A 366 7.56 13.56 4.06
N THR A 367 6.65 12.79 4.67
CA THR A 367 5.33 13.29 5.04
C THR A 367 4.75 12.57 6.26
N ASP A 368 3.95 13.27 7.05
CA ASP A 368 3.08 12.66 8.06
C ASP A 368 1.79 12.05 7.47
N GLY A 369 1.50 12.36 6.20
CA GLY A 369 0.45 11.71 5.41
C GLY A 369 0.86 10.35 4.86
N ARG A 370 0.23 9.93 3.77
CA ARG A 370 0.52 8.64 3.10
C ARG A 370 0.56 8.77 1.59
N PHE A 371 1.24 7.81 0.97
CA PHE A 371 1.34 7.72 -0.48
C PHE A 371 0.42 6.66 -1.05
N SER A 372 0.04 6.83 -2.31
CA SER A 372 -0.56 5.77 -3.10
C SER A 372 0.40 4.56 -3.20
N GLY A 373 -0.17 3.36 -3.28
CA GLY A 373 0.59 2.13 -3.52
C GLY A 373 1.36 2.14 -4.85
N ALA A 374 0.98 3.02 -5.79
CA ALA A 374 1.67 3.24 -7.07
C ALA A 374 2.97 4.05 -6.95
N THR A 375 3.25 4.63 -5.78
CA THR A 375 4.44 5.44 -5.53
C THR A 375 5.74 4.64 -5.65
N LYS A 376 6.74 5.24 -6.30
CA LYS A 376 8.10 4.73 -6.45
C LYS A 376 9.10 5.84 -6.09
N GLY A 377 10.22 5.49 -5.45
CA GLY A 377 11.26 6.42 -5.04
C GLY A 377 11.51 6.44 -3.54
N LEU A 378 12.47 7.28 -3.08
CA LEU A 378 12.74 7.49 -1.66
C LEU A 378 11.65 8.37 -1.03
N MET A 379 10.54 7.76 -0.67
CA MET A 379 9.35 8.45 -0.19
C MET A 379 8.88 7.84 1.13
N ALA A 380 9.23 8.50 2.25
CA ALA A 380 8.90 8.09 3.61
C ALA A 380 7.60 8.76 4.06
N GLY A 381 6.56 7.94 4.28
CA GLY A 381 5.26 8.38 4.77
C GLY A 381 4.96 7.91 6.18
N HIS A 382 3.78 8.26 6.69
CA HIS A 382 3.30 7.91 8.03
C HIS A 382 4.22 8.41 9.15
N VAL A 383 4.99 9.49 8.91
CA VAL A 383 5.87 10.06 9.93
C VAL A 383 5.07 10.33 11.21
N SER A 384 5.52 9.73 12.28
CA SER A 384 4.82 9.81 13.57
C SER A 384 5.78 10.21 14.70
N PRO A 385 5.28 11.08 15.61
CA PRO A 385 3.98 11.76 15.60
C PRO A 385 3.83 12.78 14.46
N GLU A 386 2.57 12.96 13.97
CA GLU A 386 2.28 13.92 12.90
C GLU A 386 2.49 15.39 13.32
N ALA A 387 2.70 16.29 12.36
CA ALA A 387 2.92 17.73 12.61
C ALA A 387 1.78 18.38 13.39
N TYR A 388 0.53 18.01 13.12
CA TYR A 388 -0.66 18.64 13.72
C TYR A 388 -0.76 18.45 15.25
N VAL A 389 -0.09 17.45 15.80
CA VAL A 389 0.00 17.24 17.26
C VAL A 389 1.33 17.70 17.87
N GLY A 390 2.14 18.45 17.12
CA GLY A 390 3.45 18.90 17.57
C GLY A 390 4.54 17.82 17.47
N GLY A 391 4.39 16.86 16.53
CA GLY A 391 5.47 15.93 16.20
C GLY A 391 6.69 16.67 15.63
N PRO A 392 7.92 16.10 15.71
CA PRO A 392 9.15 16.79 15.33
C PRO A 392 9.17 17.30 13.88
N ILE A 393 8.43 16.67 12.97
CA ILE A 393 8.27 17.13 11.59
C ILE A 393 7.68 18.56 11.53
N ALA A 394 6.93 19.01 12.53
CA ALA A 394 6.41 20.38 12.61
C ALA A 394 7.50 21.43 12.80
N ALA A 395 8.64 21.05 13.37
CA ALA A 395 9.78 21.93 13.63
C ALA A 395 10.63 22.22 12.37
N LEU A 396 10.45 21.45 11.30
CA LEU A 396 11.27 21.58 10.09
C LEU A 396 11.02 22.92 9.40
N ARG A 397 12.14 23.53 8.92
CA ARG A 397 12.13 24.79 8.18
C ARG A 397 12.80 24.60 6.83
N GLU A 398 12.51 25.49 5.90
CA GLU A 398 13.14 25.54 4.58
C GLU A 398 14.65 25.52 4.71
N GLY A 399 15.33 24.61 3.96
CA GLY A 399 16.77 24.46 3.94
C GLY A 399 17.37 23.58 5.04
N ASP A 400 16.60 23.08 6.02
CA ASP A 400 17.10 22.13 7.01
C ASP A 400 17.62 20.86 6.33
N MET A 401 18.79 20.37 6.75
CA MET A 401 19.37 19.18 6.14
C MET A 401 18.72 17.91 6.70
N ILE A 402 18.07 17.14 5.81
CA ILE A 402 17.38 15.88 6.15
C ILE A 402 18.20 14.70 5.64
N VAL A 403 18.26 13.65 6.45
CA VAL A 403 18.95 12.39 6.14
C VAL A 403 17.95 11.24 6.16
N LEU A 404 17.84 10.55 5.02
CA LEU A 404 17.19 9.24 4.91
C LEU A 404 18.30 8.19 4.74
N ASP A 405 18.50 7.36 5.76
CA ASP A 405 19.46 6.25 5.74
C ASP A 405 18.70 4.94 5.92
N ILE A 406 18.41 4.28 4.81
CA ILE A 406 17.56 3.09 4.77
C ILE A 406 18.28 1.88 5.38
N GLU A 407 19.59 1.78 5.18
CA GLU A 407 20.39 0.67 5.72
C GLU A 407 20.41 0.70 7.25
N ASN A 408 20.59 1.89 7.81
CA ASN A 408 20.59 2.10 9.26
C ASN A 408 19.19 2.38 9.85
N ARG A 409 18.14 2.34 9.03
CA ARG A 409 16.75 2.60 9.47
C ARG A 409 16.56 3.98 10.09
N ARG A 410 17.22 5.00 9.54
CA ARG A 410 17.20 6.36 10.10
C ARG A 410 16.47 7.35 9.21
N LEU A 411 15.74 8.26 9.87
CA LEU A 411 15.11 9.44 9.29
C LEU A 411 15.35 10.60 10.25
N ASP A 412 16.32 11.44 9.91
CA ASP A 412 16.80 12.50 10.81
C ASP A 412 16.87 13.86 10.11
N VAL A 413 16.77 14.92 10.91
CA VAL A 413 17.24 16.25 10.54
C VAL A 413 18.55 16.56 11.28
N GLU A 414 19.48 17.25 10.62
CA GLU A 414 20.76 17.67 11.23
C GLU A 414 20.57 18.89 12.15
N LEU A 415 19.74 18.71 13.15
CA LEU A 415 19.51 19.68 14.24
C LEU A 415 19.73 18.97 15.57
N SER A 416 20.15 19.72 16.60
CA SER A 416 20.18 19.17 17.94
C SER A 416 18.78 19.03 18.52
N ASP A 417 18.63 18.14 19.49
CA ASP A 417 17.34 17.93 20.18
C ASP A 417 16.86 19.22 20.87
N GLU A 418 17.80 20.06 21.39
CA GLU A 418 17.49 21.36 21.98
C GLU A 418 16.91 22.33 20.95
N GLU A 419 17.47 22.35 19.72
CA GLU A 419 16.94 23.22 18.65
C GLU A 419 15.55 22.76 18.19
N ILE A 420 15.33 21.45 18.05
CA ILE A 420 14.01 20.88 17.73
C ILE A 420 13.01 21.28 18.84
N ALA A 421 13.38 21.08 20.10
CA ALA A 421 12.54 21.45 21.24
C ALA A 421 12.22 22.94 21.28
N ARG A 422 13.22 23.80 21.02
CA ARG A 422 13.05 25.25 20.94
C ARG A 422 12.06 25.65 19.86
N ARG A 423 12.17 25.06 18.66
CA ARG A 423 11.27 25.35 17.53
C ARG A 423 9.85 24.84 17.81
N LEU A 424 9.70 23.70 18.48
CA LEU A 424 8.39 23.18 18.88
C LEU A 424 7.74 24.03 19.99
N ALA A 425 8.54 24.65 20.88
CA ALA A 425 8.00 25.59 21.89
C ALA A 425 7.43 26.87 21.26
N GLU A 426 7.91 27.28 20.10
CA GLU A 426 7.41 28.43 19.32
C GLU A 426 6.26 28.04 18.38
N TRP A 427 6.08 26.73 18.13
CA TRP A 427 5.08 26.23 17.19
C TRP A 427 3.67 26.29 17.79
N THR A 428 2.70 26.61 16.93
CA THR A 428 1.27 26.54 17.27
C THR A 428 0.55 25.74 16.20
N PRO A 429 -0.43 24.88 16.56
CA PRO A 429 -1.16 24.12 15.57
C PRO A 429 -1.92 25.04 14.62
N PRO A 430 -1.93 24.74 13.31
CA PRO A 430 -2.75 25.48 12.36
C PRO A 430 -4.25 25.31 12.67
N ALA A 431 -5.06 26.19 12.14
CA ALA A 431 -6.51 26.06 12.26
C ALA A 431 -6.98 24.70 11.70
N PRO A 432 -7.97 24.06 12.35
CA PRO A 432 -8.50 22.78 11.85
C PRO A 432 -9.00 22.91 10.40
N ARG A 433 -8.65 21.95 9.55
CA ARG A 433 -9.10 21.89 8.15
C ARG A 433 -10.64 21.80 8.05
N TYR A 434 -11.27 21.15 9.03
CA TYR A 434 -12.73 20.99 9.15
C TYR A 434 -13.19 21.39 10.54
N THR A 435 -14.18 22.30 10.62
CA THR A 435 -14.73 22.81 11.87
C THR A 435 -16.10 22.22 12.22
N SER A 436 -16.69 21.43 11.30
CA SER A 436 -17.99 20.80 11.47
C SER A 436 -18.09 19.46 10.70
N GLY A 437 -19.15 18.70 10.96
CA GLY A 437 -19.42 17.45 10.26
C GLY A 437 -18.59 16.24 10.73
N VAL A 438 -18.59 15.18 9.92
CA VAL A 438 -17.98 13.90 10.29
C VAL A 438 -16.45 13.99 10.37
N LEU A 439 -15.80 14.74 9.48
CA LEU A 439 -14.35 14.88 9.45
C LEU A 439 -13.82 15.68 10.66
N ALA A 440 -14.54 16.69 11.12
CA ALA A 440 -14.21 17.39 12.35
C ALA A 440 -14.28 16.45 13.57
N LYS A 441 -15.35 15.64 13.70
CA LYS A 441 -15.47 14.62 14.75
C LYS A 441 -14.34 13.58 14.66
N TYR A 442 -14.05 13.09 13.45
CA TYR A 442 -12.97 12.13 13.19
C TYR A 442 -11.62 12.68 13.68
N ALA A 443 -11.27 13.91 13.30
CA ALA A 443 -9.99 14.54 13.66
C ALA A 443 -9.78 14.63 15.18
N THR A 444 -10.85 14.78 15.98
CA THR A 444 -10.74 14.81 17.46
C THR A 444 -10.48 13.43 18.06
N LEU A 445 -10.97 12.36 17.44
CA LEU A 445 -10.96 11.01 17.99
C LEU A 445 -9.86 10.11 17.41
N VAL A 446 -9.32 10.44 16.25
CA VAL A 446 -8.37 9.58 15.54
C VAL A 446 -7.02 9.52 16.24
N SER A 447 -6.43 8.32 16.26
CA SER A 447 -5.07 8.07 16.74
C SER A 447 -4.02 8.36 15.68
N GLN A 448 -2.74 8.26 16.03
CA GLN A 448 -1.62 8.47 15.13
C GLN A 448 -1.46 7.32 14.12
N ALA A 449 -0.70 7.56 13.04
CA ALA A 449 -0.50 6.58 11.97
C ALA A 449 0.19 5.28 12.46
N HIS A 450 1.18 5.37 13.34
CA HIS A 450 1.84 4.21 13.95
C HIS A 450 0.91 3.34 14.83
N GLU A 451 -0.27 3.85 15.16
CA GLU A 451 -1.33 3.14 15.87
C GLU A 451 -2.47 2.67 14.94
N GLY A 452 -2.34 2.86 13.61
CA GLY A 452 -3.34 2.49 12.62
C GLY A 452 -4.38 3.55 12.29
N ALA A 453 -4.24 4.79 12.78
CA ALA A 453 -5.18 5.90 12.55
C ALA A 453 -6.65 5.51 12.80
N VAL A 454 -6.92 4.87 13.93
CA VAL A 454 -8.26 4.43 14.34
C VAL A 454 -8.89 5.44 15.29
N THR A 455 -10.23 5.55 15.27
CA THR A 455 -10.94 6.38 16.24
C THR A 455 -10.95 5.71 17.62
N LYS A 456 -10.60 6.46 18.66
CA LYS A 456 -10.62 6.04 20.06
C LYS A 456 -11.72 6.83 20.78
N PRO A 457 -12.57 6.18 21.58
CA PRO A 457 -13.43 6.94 22.49
C PRO A 457 -12.55 7.66 23.55
N ASN A 458 -12.85 8.90 23.82
CA ASN A 458 -12.28 9.63 24.96
C ASN A 458 -13.05 9.22 26.24
N LEU A 459 -12.89 7.96 26.68
CA LEU A 459 -13.47 7.44 27.92
C LEU A 459 -12.42 7.42 29.03
#